data_3a39cc58eaa28ab5632094424e7ec82c
#
_entry.id   3a39cc58eaa28ab5632094424e7ec82c
#
_cell.length_a   1.000
_cell.length_b   1.000
_cell.length_c   1.000
_cell.angle_alpha   90.00
_cell.angle_beta   90.00
_cell.angle_gamma   90.00
#
_symmetry.space_group_name_H-M   'P 1'
#
loop_
_entity.id
_entity.type
_entity.pdbx_description
1 polymer ?
#
loop_
_entity_poly.entity_id
_entity_poly.type
_entity_poly.pdbx_seq_one_letter_code
_entity_poly.pdbx_strand_id
1 'polypeptide(L)'
;MDFSQAECGGFIAGFIMFWDLHPENKRTRQELQVAAERLLKGCREHFRSQITRVGRITAIVSHDKGDEFVARAHALLDAPSSEDFIAHAELLVQDFPNIQSWVEWWMRPSVASMLFESERKMDIELWESLPMDNNAEESMHWKLYSACGRNHEFLEGMHGLYAVAVYYERLHVAASGKHYFILNNVELNS
;
A
#
# COMPACT_ATOMS: atom_id res chain seq x y z
N MET A 1 0.01 2.42 0.49
CA MET A 1 0.37 1.98 -0.90
C MET A 1 -0.89 1.93 -1.74
N ASP A 2 -0.77 2.19 -3.03
CA ASP A 2 -1.85 2.00 -3.98
C ASP A 2 -2.10 0.51 -4.24
N PHE A 3 -3.27 0.19 -4.81
CA PHE A 3 -3.58 -1.20 -5.15
C PHE A 3 -3.04 -1.60 -6.54
N SER A 4 -1.97 -0.94 -6.99
CA SER A 4 -1.30 -1.23 -8.25
C SER A 4 -0.56 -2.57 -8.15
N GLN A 5 -0.85 -3.48 -9.07
CA GLN A 5 -0.13 -4.76 -9.13
C GLN A 5 1.37 -4.58 -9.40
N ALA A 6 1.73 -3.55 -10.15
CA ALA A 6 3.14 -3.24 -10.43
C ALA A 6 3.88 -2.80 -9.16
N GLU A 7 3.25 -1.95 -8.34
CA GLU A 7 3.81 -1.47 -7.08
C GLU A 7 3.94 -2.61 -6.07
N CYS A 8 2.87 -3.37 -5.84
CA CYS A 8 2.90 -4.54 -4.95
C CYS A 8 3.93 -5.58 -5.40
N GLY A 9 3.96 -5.89 -6.71
CA GLY A 9 4.91 -6.82 -7.30
C GLY A 9 6.36 -6.34 -7.18
N GLY A 10 6.59 -5.05 -7.39
CA GLY A 10 7.88 -4.41 -7.22
C GLY A 10 8.40 -4.49 -5.78
N PHE A 11 7.53 -4.22 -4.80
CA PHE A 11 7.86 -4.37 -3.39
C PHE A 11 8.22 -5.82 -3.03
N ILE A 12 7.38 -6.78 -3.43
CA ILE A 12 7.61 -8.21 -3.15
C ILE A 12 8.93 -8.68 -3.78
N ALA A 13 9.18 -8.31 -5.04
CA ALA A 13 10.42 -8.68 -5.72
C ALA A 13 11.66 -8.07 -5.04
N GLY A 14 11.59 -6.79 -4.68
CA GLY A 14 12.65 -6.09 -3.95
C GLY A 14 12.92 -6.72 -2.57
N PHE A 15 11.87 -7.05 -1.83
CA PHE A 15 11.98 -7.73 -0.53
C PHE A 15 12.67 -9.10 -0.65
N ILE A 16 12.25 -9.91 -1.62
CA ILE A 16 12.85 -11.23 -1.87
C ILE A 16 14.33 -11.06 -2.24
N MET A 17 14.63 -10.14 -3.16
CA MET A 17 15.99 -9.90 -3.63
C MET A 17 16.92 -9.45 -2.50
N PHE A 18 16.43 -8.56 -1.63
CA PHE A 18 17.18 -8.11 -0.45
C PHE A 18 17.54 -9.28 0.47
N TRP A 19 16.57 -10.12 0.80
CA TRP A 19 16.80 -11.25 1.71
C TRP A 19 17.57 -12.40 1.07
N ASP A 20 17.45 -12.67 -0.23
CA ASP A 20 18.26 -13.66 -0.96
C ASP A 20 19.76 -13.30 -0.92
N LEU A 21 20.09 -12.01 -0.88
CA LEU A 21 21.47 -11.53 -0.76
C LEU A 21 21.98 -11.49 0.70
N HIS A 22 21.10 -11.62 1.67
CA HIS A 22 21.48 -11.53 3.09
C HIS A 22 22.01 -12.85 3.61
N PRO A 23 23.29 -12.92 4.08
CA PRO A 23 23.95 -14.20 4.42
C PRO A 23 23.30 -14.96 5.59
N GLU A 24 22.54 -14.28 6.43
CA GLU A 24 21.81 -14.88 7.57
C GLU A 24 20.42 -15.40 7.20
N ASN A 25 19.98 -15.17 5.97
CA ASN A 25 18.67 -15.63 5.54
C ASN A 25 18.62 -17.14 5.40
N LYS A 26 17.69 -17.77 6.11
CA LYS A 26 17.41 -19.21 6.04
C LYS A 26 16.06 -19.52 5.39
N ARG A 27 15.31 -18.49 4.97
CA ARG A 27 13.98 -18.63 4.38
C ARG A 27 14.09 -18.96 2.90
N THR A 28 13.19 -19.77 2.43
CA THR A 28 12.96 -20.01 1.00
C THR A 28 12.34 -18.80 0.33
N ARG A 29 12.43 -18.70 -1.00
CA ARG A 29 11.75 -17.62 -1.76
C ARG A 29 10.24 -17.60 -1.53
N GLN A 30 9.61 -18.75 -1.37
CA GLN A 30 8.18 -18.84 -1.09
C GLN A 30 7.83 -18.24 0.30
N GLU A 31 8.64 -18.56 1.32
CA GLU A 31 8.47 -17.97 2.66
C GLU A 31 8.74 -16.47 2.65
N LEU A 32 9.71 -16.01 1.87
CA LEU A 32 9.98 -14.58 1.68
C LEU A 32 8.81 -13.88 0.98
N GLN A 33 8.22 -14.50 -0.04
CA GLN A 33 7.04 -13.96 -0.71
C GLN A 33 5.87 -13.81 0.25
N VAL A 34 5.55 -14.86 1.02
CA VAL A 34 4.49 -14.81 2.04
C VAL A 34 4.78 -13.74 3.09
N ALA A 35 6.04 -13.59 3.51
CA ALA A 35 6.44 -12.56 4.45
C ALA A 35 6.25 -11.14 3.87
N ALA A 36 6.63 -10.94 2.60
CA ALA A 36 6.45 -9.67 1.91
C ALA A 36 4.96 -9.30 1.75
N GLU A 37 4.12 -10.27 1.35
CA GLU A 37 2.66 -10.06 1.22
C GLU A 37 2.01 -9.62 2.53
N ARG A 38 2.52 -10.11 3.67
CA ARG A 38 2.05 -9.72 5.01
C ARG A 38 2.46 -8.31 5.43
N LEU A 39 3.33 -7.65 4.69
CA LEU A 39 3.77 -6.27 4.93
C LEU A 39 3.00 -5.24 4.08
N LEU A 40 2.11 -5.71 3.19
CA LEU A 40 1.34 -4.83 2.33
C LEU A 40 0.13 -4.26 3.07
N LYS A 41 0.04 -2.93 3.12
CA LYS A 41 -1.13 -2.19 3.62
C LYS A 41 -1.58 -1.16 2.59
N GLY A 42 -2.84 -1.21 2.23
CA GLY A 42 -3.47 -0.31 1.27
C GLY A 42 -3.97 0.99 1.90
N CYS A 43 -4.22 1.98 1.06
CA CYS A 43 -4.71 3.29 1.48
C CYS A 43 -6.25 3.30 1.56
N ARG A 44 -6.81 3.59 2.74
CA ARG A 44 -8.27 3.71 2.93
C ARG A 44 -8.87 4.88 2.15
N GLU A 45 -8.13 5.95 1.90
CA GLU A 45 -8.61 7.10 1.14
C GLU A 45 -8.87 6.76 -0.33
N HIS A 46 -8.09 5.85 -0.92
CA HIS A 46 -8.39 5.34 -2.26
C HIS A 46 -9.73 4.61 -2.31
N PHE A 47 -10.04 3.79 -1.32
CA PHE A 47 -11.34 3.13 -1.24
C PHE A 47 -12.48 4.13 -1.05
N ARG A 48 -12.35 5.09 -0.12
CA ARG A 48 -13.34 6.16 0.12
C ARG A 48 -13.58 7.00 -1.13
N SER A 49 -12.52 7.34 -1.85
CA SER A 49 -12.63 8.06 -3.13
C SER A 49 -13.40 7.25 -4.18
N GLN A 50 -13.18 5.93 -4.23
CA GLN A 50 -13.93 5.05 -5.14
C GLN A 50 -15.41 4.95 -4.74
N ILE A 51 -15.74 4.83 -3.45
CA ILE A 51 -17.12 4.88 -2.96
C ILE A 51 -17.80 6.15 -3.45
N THR A 52 -17.16 7.30 -3.23
CA THR A 52 -17.68 8.61 -3.66
C THR A 52 -17.89 8.65 -5.18
N ARG A 53 -16.93 8.13 -5.94
CA ARG A 53 -17.00 8.10 -7.41
C ARG A 53 -18.14 7.22 -7.90
N VAL A 54 -18.27 6.00 -7.38
CA VAL A 54 -19.32 5.06 -7.78
C VAL A 54 -20.70 5.57 -7.37
N GLY A 55 -20.84 6.11 -6.15
CA GLY A 55 -22.09 6.69 -5.67
C GLY A 55 -22.64 7.88 -6.49
N ARG A 56 -21.77 8.54 -7.27
CA ARG A 56 -22.17 9.62 -8.19
C ARG A 56 -22.64 9.12 -9.57
N ILE A 57 -22.50 7.86 -9.88
CA ILE A 57 -22.91 7.28 -11.16
C ILE A 57 -24.38 6.87 -11.06
N THR A 58 -25.29 7.71 -11.51
CA THR A 58 -26.73 7.48 -11.39
C THR A 58 -27.25 6.24 -12.08
N ALA A 59 -26.53 5.72 -13.08
CA ALA A 59 -26.81 4.43 -13.72
C ALA A 59 -26.48 3.23 -12.83
N ILE A 60 -25.69 3.42 -11.78
CA ILE A 60 -25.26 2.38 -10.84
C ILE A 60 -25.98 2.54 -9.52
N VAL A 61 -25.99 3.75 -8.95
CA VAL A 61 -26.64 4.10 -7.70
C VAL A 61 -27.63 5.22 -7.98
N SER A 62 -28.92 4.95 -7.76
CA SER A 62 -29.96 5.98 -7.93
C SER A 62 -29.72 7.15 -6.95
N HIS A 63 -30.06 8.35 -7.37
CA HIS A 63 -29.76 9.57 -6.60
C HIS A 63 -30.33 9.56 -5.17
N ASP A 64 -31.51 8.99 -4.98
CA ASP A 64 -32.21 8.84 -3.69
C ASP A 64 -31.55 7.82 -2.75
N LYS A 65 -30.68 6.93 -3.27
CA LYS A 65 -29.99 5.88 -2.50
C LYS A 65 -28.49 6.16 -2.31
N GLY A 66 -28.00 7.31 -2.72
CA GLY A 66 -26.57 7.64 -2.66
C GLY A 66 -25.98 7.55 -1.25
N ASP A 67 -26.66 8.14 -0.27
CA ASP A 67 -26.20 8.14 1.13
C ASP A 67 -26.24 6.73 1.74
N GLU A 68 -27.27 5.94 1.39
CA GLU A 68 -27.37 4.54 1.82
C GLU A 68 -26.21 3.71 1.26
N PHE A 69 -25.93 3.86 -0.03
CA PHE A 69 -24.79 3.19 -0.67
C PHE A 69 -23.47 3.53 0.03
N VAL A 70 -23.23 4.83 0.26
CA VAL A 70 -22.00 5.30 0.92
C VAL A 70 -21.86 4.71 2.32
N ALA A 71 -22.93 4.74 3.13
CA ALA A 71 -22.92 4.19 4.48
C ALA A 71 -22.62 2.67 4.48
N ARG A 72 -23.29 1.91 3.61
CA ARG A 72 -23.08 0.45 3.51
C ARG A 72 -21.70 0.09 2.98
N ALA A 73 -21.19 0.82 1.99
CA ALA A 73 -19.85 0.58 1.47
C ALA A 73 -18.77 0.90 2.52
N HIS A 74 -18.96 1.94 3.34
CA HIS A 74 -18.08 2.23 4.46
C HIS A 74 -18.10 1.15 5.55
N ALA A 75 -19.24 0.48 5.79
CA ALA A 75 -19.34 -0.59 6.77
C ALA A 75 -18.40 -1.78 6.48
N LEU A 76 -17.98 -1.96 5.23
CA LEU A 76 -16.95 -2.96 4.89
C LEU A 76 -15.60 -2.70 5.57
N LEU A 77 -15.24 -1.41 5.79
CA LEU A 77 -13.97 -1.06 6.47
C LEU A 77 -13.97 -1.38 7.95
N ASP A 78 -15.14 -1.42 8.55
CA ASP A 78 -15.31 -1.54 10.00
C ASP A 78 -15.94 -2.90 10.39
N ALA A 79 -15.99 -3.84 9.43
CA ALA A 79 -16.47 -5.20 9.69
C ALA A 79 -15.58 -5.91 10.73
N PRO A 80 -16.16 -6.42 11.84
CA PRO A 80 -15.38 -6.97 12.93
C PRO A 80 -14.82 -8.36 12.66
N SER A 81 -15.41 -9.09 11.71
CA SER A 81 -14.99 -10.43 11.30
C SER A 81 -15.07 -10.62 9.79
N SER A 82 -14.43 -11.67 9.28
CA SER A 82 -14.52 -12.08 7.87
C SER A 82 -15.96 -12.44 7.48
N GLU A 83 -16.70 -13.07 8.38
CA GLU A 83 -18.12 -13.42 8.18
C GLU A 83 -18.97 -12.15 8.02
N ASP A 84 -18.76 -11.14 8.87
CA ASP A 84 -19.47 -9.86 8.78
C ASP A 84 -19.08 -9.10 7.51
N PHE A 85 -17.80 -9.12 7.14
CA PHE A 85 -17.32 -8.52 5.89
C PHE A 85 -18.01 -9.12 4.66
N ILE A 86 -18.09 -10.45 4.58
CA ILE A 86 -18.76 -11.15 3.50
C ILE A 86 -20.27 -10.81 3.50
N ALA A 87 -20.92 -10.87 4.66
CA ALA A 87 -22.34 -10.53 4.78
C ALA A 87 -22.64 -9.08 4.35
N HIS A 88 -21.80 -8.11 4.75
CA HIS A 88 -21.94 -6.72 4.30
C HIS A 88 -21.77 -6.59 2.78
N ALA A 89 -20.80 -7.30 2.19
CA ALA A 89 -20.58 -7.29 0.76
C ALA A 89 -21.77 -7.89 -0.03
N GLU A 90 -22.31 -9.00 0.44
CA GLU A 90 -23.48 -9.66 -0.16
C GLU A 90 -24.72 -8.76 -0.11
N LEU A 91 -25.01 -8.17 1.05
CA LEU A 91 -26.11 -7.21 1.21
C LEU A 91 -25.94 -5.98 0.31
N LEU A 92 -24.70 -5.48 0.19
CA LEU A 92 -24.38 -4.33 -0.66
C LEU A 92 -24.66 -4.66 -2.14
N VAL A 93 -24.28 -5.85 -2.61
CA VAL A 93 -24.59 -6.30 -3.98
C VAL A 93 -26.08 -6.57 -4.18
N GLN A 94 -26.76 -7.11 -3.18
CA GLN A 94 -28.20 -7.35 -3.23
C GLN A 94 -28.99 -6.05 -3.41
N ASP A 95 -28.63 -5.00 -2.70
CA ASP A 95 -29.31 -3.70 -2.75
C ASP A 95 -28.88 -2.85 -3.96
N PHE A 96 -27.66 -3.07 -4.44
CA PHE A 96 -27.04 -2.33 -5.56
C PHE A 96 -26.42 -3.30 -6.59
N PRO A 97 -27.21 -4.10 -7.34
CA PRO A 97 -26.67 -5.17 -8.18
C PRO A 97 -25.69 -4.69 -9.26
N ASN A 98 -25.78 -3.45 -9.68
CA ASN A 98 -24.90 -2.89 -10.71
C ASN A 98 -23.46 -2.64 -10.22
N ILE A 99 -23.17 -2.81 -8.91
CA ILE A 99 -21.81 -2.69 -8.37
C ILE A 99 -21.09 -4.03 -8.20
N GLN A 100 -21.68 -5.13 -8.58
CA GLN A 100 -21.15 -6.47 -8.33
C GLN A 100 -19.65 -6.59 -8.71
N SER A 101 -19.28 -6.20 -9.93
CA SER A 101 -17.89 -6.26 -10.39
C SER A 101 -16.94 -5.39 -9.56
N TRP A 102 -17.43 -4.26 -9.05
CA TRP A 102 -16.68 -3.37 -8.17
C TRP A 102 -16.45 -4.02 -6.80
N VAL A 103 -17.47 -4.64 -6.21
CA VAL A 103 -17.36 -5.37 -4.94
C VAL A 103 -16.43 -6.57 -5.10
N GLU A 104 -16.61 -7.39 -6.15
CA GLU A 104 -15.76 -8.55 -6.43
C GLU A 104 -14.28 -8.18 -6.55
N TRP A 105 -13.97 -7.00 -7.09
CA TRP A 105 -12.59 -6.52 -7.18
C TRP A 105 -12.00 -6.25 -5.79
N TRP A 106 -12.76 -5.61 -4.90
CA TRP A 106 -12.32 -5.31 -3.52
C TRP A 106 -12.26 -6.57 -2.65
N MET A 107 -13.08 -7.57 -2.92
CA MET A 107 -13.09 -8.86 -2.22
C MET A 107 -11.97 -9.82 -2.65
N ARG A 108 -11.19 -9.50 -3.66
CA ARG A 108 -10.03 -10.33 -4.03
C ARG A 108 -9.09 -10.47 -2.83
N PRO A 109 -8.66 -11.69 -2.46
CA PRO A 109 -7.84 -11.90 -1.26
C PRO A 109 -6.56 -11.06 -1.20
N SER A 110 -5.97 -10.77 -2.38
CA SER A 110 -4.78 -9.91 -2.48
C SER A 110 -5.08 -8.42 -2.23
N VAL A 111 -6.32 -7.97 -2.46
CA VAL A 111 -6.76 -6.59 -2.23
C VAL A 111 -7.38 -6.47 -0.83
N ALA A 112 -8.29 -7.37 -0.50
CA ALA A 112 -8.99 -7.37 0.77
C ALA A 112 -8.02 -7.41 1.96
N SER A 113 -7.01 -8.27 1.91
CA SER A 113 -6.01 -8.39 2.99
C SER A 113 -5.14 -7.16 3.20
N MET A 114 -5.10 -6.24 2.23
CA MET A 114 -4.35 -4.99 2.36
C MET A 114 -5.18 -3.87 2.98
N LEU A 115 -6.51 -3.94 2.88
CA LEU A 115 -7.39 -2.82 3.18
C LEU A 115 -8.30 -3.08 4.37
N PHE A 116 -8.95 -4.24 4.42
CA PHE A 116 -9.96 -4.56 5.43
C PHE A 116 -9.31 -5.28 6.60
N GLU A 117 -9.55 -4.76 7.79
CA GLU A 117 -8.92 -5.28 9.00
C GLU A 117 -9.32 -6.73 9.29
N SER A 118 -10.58 -7.09 9.03
CA SER A 118 -11.10 -8.46 9.16
C SER A 118 -10.37 -9.46 8.24
N GLU A 119 -9.84 -8.99 7.10
CA GLU A 119 -9.18 -9.83 6.08
C GLU A 119 -7.64 -9.75 6.14
N ARG A 120 -7.08 -8.94 7.04
CA ARG A 120 -5.65 -8.68 7.10
C ARG A 120 -4.80 -9.93 7.24
N LYS A 121 -3.69 -9.96 6.53
CA LYS A 121 -2.60 -10.94 6.73
C LYS A 121 -1.46 -10.39 7.59
N MET A 122 -1.42 -9.06 7.75
CA MET A 122 -0.45 -8.36 8.58
C MET A 122 -0.72 -8.60 10.05
N ASP A 123 0.34 -8.65 10.85
CA ASP A 123 0.24 -8.67 12.31
C ASP A 123 -0.53 -7.44 12.81
N ILE A 124 -1.35 -7.62 13.87
CA ILE A 124 -2.24 -6.55 14.36
C ILE A 124 -1.46 -5.36 14.90
N GLU A 125 -0.37 -5.59 15.65
CA GLU A 125 0.40 -4.51 16.24
C GLU A 125 1.06 -3.66 15.14
N LEU A 126 1.57 -4.33 14.08
CA LEU A 126 2.10 -3.65 12.92
C LEU A 126 1.00 -2.91 12.14
N TRP A 127 -0.17 -3.54 11.96
CA TRP A 127 -1.30 -2.92 11.28
C TRP A 127 -1.74 -1.62 11.95
N GLU A 128 -1.88 -1.63 13.27
CA GLU A 128 -2.27 -0.45 14.05
C GLU A 128 -1.19 0.63 14.07
N SER A 129 0.09 0.25 14.03
CA SER A 129 1.21 1.20 14.03
C SER A 129 1.39 1.96 12.71
N LEU A 130 0.87 1.42 11.60
CA LEU A 130 1.00 2.04 10.28
C LEU A 130 -0.18 2.97 9.99
N PRO A 131 0.06 4.10 9.28
CA PRO A 131 -1.01 5.01 8.87
C PRO A 131 -2.03 4.30 7.98
N MET A 132 -3.27 4.80 8.02
CA MET A 132 -4.38 4.28 7.23
C MET A 132 -4.48 4.91 5.82
N ASP A 133 -3.66 5.91 5.56
CA ASP A 133 -3.57 6.62 4.29
C ASP A 133 -2.12 6.66 3.80
N ASN A 134 -1.93 7.09 2.56
CA ASN A 134 -0.61 7.27 1.94
C ASN A 134 -0.19 8.74 1.83
N ASN A 135 -0.78 9.63 2.60
CA ASN A 135 -0.45 11.07 2.57
C ASN A 135 1.05 11.33 2.79
N ALA A 136 1.70 10.50 3.64
CA ALA A 136 3.13 10.59 3.87
C ALA A 136 3.94 10.22 2.61
N GLU A 137 3.50 9.19 1.85
CA GLU A 137 4.13 8.76 0.59
C GLU A 137 3.94 9.83 -0.50
N GLU A 138 2.73 10.38 -0.63
CA GLU A 138 2.44 11.48 -1.57
C GLU A 138 3.27 12.73 -1.25
N SER A 139 3.39 13.06 0.03
CA SER A 139 4.27 14.14 0.48
C SER A 139 5.74 13.84 0.18
N MET A 140 6.17 12.57 0.28
CA MET A 140 7.52 12.16 -0.07
C MET A 140 7.75 12.27 -1.58
N HIS A 141 6.80 11.89 -2.43
CA HIS A 141 6.90 12.08 -3.88
C HIS A 141 7.11 13.56 -4.22
N TRP A 142 6.35 14.46 -3.58
CA TRP A 142 6.57 15.90 -3.78
C TRP A 142 7.97 16.35 -3.36
N LYS A 143 8.46 15.87 -2.21
CA LYS A 143 9.83 16.17 -1.74
C LYS A 143 10.90 15.61 -2.68
N LEU A 144 10.70 14.39 -3.20
CA LEU A 144 11.59 13.80 -4.20
C LEU A 144 11.66 14.66 -5.46
N TYR A 145 10.50 15.03 -6.02
CA TYR A 145 10.46 15.92 -7.20
C TYR A 145 11.05 17.30 -6.94
N SER A 146 10.91 17.82 -5.72
CA SER A 146 11.51 19.11 -5.34
C SER A 146 13.02 19.02 -5.17
N ALA A 147 13.54 17.89 -4.69
CA ALA A 147 14.96 17.67 -4.45
C ALA A 147 15.73 17.23 -5.70
N CYS A 148 15.14 16.33 -6.48
CA CYS A 148 15.80 15.74 -7.66
C CYS A 148 15.40 16.40 -8.97
N GLY A 149 14.28 17.16 -9.02
CA GLY A 149 13.68 17.63 -10.27
C GLY A 149 12.73 16.59 -10.90
N ARG A 150 12.31 16.88 -12.14
CA ARG A 150 11.40 16.02 -12.92
C ARG A 150 11.97 15.80 -14.33
N ASN A 151 11.51 14.72 -14.96
CA ASN A 151 11.87 14.41 -16.36
C ASN A 151 13.37 14.18 -16.59
N HIS A 152 14.03 13.50 -15.67
CA HIS A 152 15.41 13.09 -15.80
C HIS A 152 15.59 11.91 -16.76
N GLU A 153 16.75 11.85 -17.38
CA GLU A 153 17.25 10.61 -17.95
C GLU A 153 17.40 9.55 -16.85
N PHE A 154 17.27 8.26 -17.20
CA PHE A 154 17.23 7.17 -16.25
C PHE A 154 18.37 7.20 -15.21
N LEU A 155 19.62 7.34 -15.67
CA LEU A 155 20.79 7.36 -14.78
C LEU A 155 20.82 8.60 -13.90
N GLU A 156 20.48 9.76 -14.42
CA GLU A 156 20.39 11.00 -13.65
C GLU A 156 19.32 10.91 -12.55
N GLY A 157 18.14 10.36 -12.89
CA GLY A 157 17.08 10.10 -11.94
C GLY A 157 17.50 9.14 -10.83
N MET A 158 18.22 8.07 -11.17
CA MET A 158 18.77 7.13 -10.18
C MET A 158 19.80 7.77 -9.26
N HIS A 159 20.69 8.61 -9.77
CA HIS A 159 21.65 9.37 -8.95
C HIS A 159 20.92 10.34 -8.00
N GLY A 160 19.89 11.03 -8.47
CA GLY A 160 19.07 11.90 -7.64
C GLY A 160 18.38 11.15 -6.47
N LEU A 161 17.76 10.02 -6.77
CA LEU A 161 17.13 9.16 -5.76
C LEU A 161 18.15 8.64 -4.74
N TYR A 162 19.32 8.21 -5.20
CA TYR A 162 20.40 7.78 -4.31
C TYR A 162 20.87 8.90 -3.37
N ALA A 163 21.06 10.11 -3.89
CA ALA A 163 21.46 11.27 -3.09
C ALA A 163 20.42 11.60 -1.99
N VAL A 164 19.12 11.51 -2.32
CA VAL A 164 18.03 11.69 -1.35
C VAL A 164 18.02 10.57 -0.30
N ALA A 165 18.20 9.32 -0.71
CA ALA A 165 18.28 8.19 0.22
C ALA A 165 19.43 8.37 1.23
N VAL A 166 20.63 8.72 0.76
CA VAL A 166 21.80 9.02 1.62
C VAL A 166 21.53 10.20 2.56
N TYR A 167 20.84 11.23 2.08
CA TYR A 167 20.48 12.37 2.93
C TYR A 167 19.56 11.94 4.10
N TYR A 168 18.49 11.18 3.82
CA TYR A 168 17.59 10.72 4.87
C TYR A 168 18.21 9.69 5.80
N GLU A 169 19.10 8.82 5.29
CA GLU A 169 19.88 7.91 6.13
C GLU A 169 20.72 8.69 7.14
N ARG A 170 21.43 9.72 6.71
CA ARG A 170 22.22 10.60 7.60
C ARG A 170 21.36 11.29 8.65
N LEU A 171 20.18 11.78 8.26
CA LEU A 171 19.22 12.36 9.20
C LEU A 171 18.76 11.34 10.24
N HIS A 172 18.43 10.12 9.81
CA HIS A 172 18.01 9.03 10.69
C HIS A 172 19.12 8.67 11.67
N VAL A 173 20.34 8.51 11.21
CA VAL A 173 21.52 8.23 12.06
C VAL A 173 21.72 9.34 13.09
N ALA A 174 21.65 10.59 12.68
CA ALA A 174 21.78 11.74 13.57
C ALA A 174 20.67 11.78 14.63
N ALA A 175 19.42 11.49 14.25
CA ALA A 175 18.27 11.49 15.16
C ALA A 175 18.26 10.29 16.13
N SER A 176 18.72 9.12 15.69
CA SER A 176 18.72 7.90 16.50
C SER A 176 19.88 7.76 17.46
N GLY A 177 20.89 8.61 17.37
CA GLY A 177 22.13 8.53 18.17
C GLY A 177 22.96 7.26 17.95
N LYS A 178 22.59 6.46 16.95
CA LYS A 178 23.28 5.21 16.59
C LYS A 178 24.27 5.49 15.48
N HIS A 179 25.54 5.24 15.72
CA HIS A 179 26.54 5.19 14.66
C HIS A 179 26.35 3.91 13.86
N TYR A 180 25.62 3.95 12.74
CA TYR A 180 25.68 2.90 11.75
C TYR A 180 26.89 3.12 10.86
N PHE A 181 27.65 2.06 10.60
CA PHE A 181 28.72 2.06 9.62
C PHE A 181 28.11 2.39 8.25
N ILE A 182 28.40 3.58 7.76
CA ILE A 182 28.10 3.97 6.38
C ILE A 182 28.88 3.00 5.50
N LEU A 183 28.23 2.40 4.53
CA LEU A 183 28.86 1.65 3.43
C LEU A 183 29.72 2.62 2.60
N ASN A 184 30.84 3.03 3.17
CA ASN A 184 31.91 3.67 2.44
C ASN A 184 32.77 2.57 1.85
N ASN A 185 32.45 2.14 0.65
CA ASN A 185 33.41 1.55 -0.30
C ASN A 185 32.69 1.18 -1.60
N VAL A 186 32.21 2.19 -2.31
CA VAL A 186 32.19 2.09 -3.77
C VAL A 186 33.17 3.16 -4.25
N GLU A 187 34.46 2.82 -4.28
CA GLU A 187 35.42 3.51 -5.12
C GLU A 187 34.97 3.29 -6.57
N LEU A 188 34.36 4.30 -7.14
CA LEU A 188 34.20 4.41 -8.59
C LEU A 188 35.60 4.69 -9.14
N ASN A 189 36.33 3.61 -9.44
CA ASN A 189 37.51 3.72 -10.28
C ASN A 189 37.07 4.15 -11.68
N SER A 190 37.54 5.33 -12.03
CA SER A 190 37.50 5.99 -13.33
C SER A 190 37.97 5.11 -14.48
#